data_c98fea3a5e35e28e38a1686b67ac64b6
#
_entry.id   c98fea3a5e35e28e38a1686b67ac64b6
#
_cell.length_a   1.000
_cell.length_b   1.000
_cell.length_c   1.000
_cell.angle_alpha   90.00
_cell.angle_beta   90.00
_cell.angle_gamma   90.00
#
_symmetry.space_group_name_H-M   'P 1'
#
loop_
_entity.id
_entity.type
_entity.pdbx_description
1 polymer ?
#
loop_
_entity_poly.entity_id
_entity_poly.type
_entity_poly.pdbx_seq_one_letter_code
_entity_poly.pdbx_strand_id
1 'polypeptide(L)'
;MDELKRTTTKRIKHFLSEPIILGASVSPSDYDEDGNYRYISMATIKSWKFDFDSANIVSDVYSESKSAKTVKKDDIILARSGECTIGKVALIEDEDLKGIFVDFTMRIRLKDYNPEFAYYYFRTTYFQYLIEIYKKGLGNNTNIFPIVVREFPLIDIPVYEQERIVAEIHAEINKQEKLKAGISDIQQQIDQIVEDCISQ
;
A
#
# COMPACT_ATOMS: atom_id res chain seq x y z
N MET A 1 1.67 -24.10 -1.47
CA MET A 1 1.44 -23.17 -2.62
C MET A 1 0.41 -23.71 -3.60
N ASP A 2 0.41 -24.99 -3.90
CA ASP A 2 -0.60 -25.60 -4.76
C ASP A 2 -2.00 -25.67 -4.14
N GLU A 3 -2.09 -25.59 -2.83
CA GLU A 3 -3.35 -25.69 -2.09
C GLU A 3 -4.28 -24.49 -2.35
N LEU A 4 -3.77 -23.26 -2.34
CA LEU A 4 -4.58 -22.07 -2.64
C LEU A 4 -5.01 -22.04 -4.12
N LYS A 5 -4.17 -22.49 -5.05
CA LYS A 5 -4.55 -22.62 -6.46
C LYS A 5 -5.63 -23.67 -6.67
N ARG A 6 -5.72 -24.66 -5.78
CA ARG A 6 -6.75 -25.71 -5.82
C ARG A 6 -8.06 -25.28 -5.17
N THR A 7 -8.02 -24.33 -4.23
CA THR A 7 -9.18 -23.93 -3.44
C THR A 7 -9.93 -22.71 -3.99
N THR A 8 -9.31 -21.90 -4.86
CA THR A 8 -9.99 -20.76 -5.48
C THR A 8 -9.87 -20.73 -6.99
N THR A 9 -11.00 -20.57 -7.66
CA THR A 9 -11.09 -20.26 -9.11
C THR A 9 -11.13 -18.75 -9.35
N LYS A 10 -11.33 -17.95 -8.31
CA LYS A 10 -11.43 -16.50 -8.39
C LYS A 10 -10.06 -15.86 -8.59
N ARG A 11 -10.07 -14.75 -9.30
CA ARG A 11 -8.91 -13.94 -9.63
C ARG A 11 -9.23 -12.49 -9.28
N ILE A 12 -8.22 -11.65 -9.09
CA ILE A 12 -8.39 -10.20 -8.83
C ILE A 12 -9.35 -9.59 -9.85
N LYS A 13 -9.24 -9.94 -11.14
CA LYS A 13 -10.10 -9.41 -12.21
C LYS A 13 -11.60 -9.58 -11.98
N HIS A 14 -12.04 -10.57 -11.21
CA HIS A 14 -13.46 -10.80 -10.95
C HIS A 14 -14.06 -9.80 -9.96
N PHE A 15 -13.20 -9.14 -9.20
CA PHE A 15 -13.58 -8.18 -8.16
C PHE A 15 -13.16 -6.74 -8.49
N LEU A 16 -12.62 -6.48 -9.67
CA LEU A 16 -12.27 -5.13 -10.09
C LEU A 16 -13.53 -4.31 -10.39
N SER A 17 -13.62 -3.10 -9.82
CA SER A 17 -14.65 -2.13 -10.20
C SER A 17 -14.30 -1.40 -11.51
N GLU A 18 -13.00 -1.34 -11.83
CA GLU A 18 -12.43 -0.75 -13.04
C GLU A 18 -11.10 -1.44 -13.38
N PRO A 19 -10.58 -1.28 -14.60
CA PRO A 19 -9.28 -1.84 -14.96
C PRO A 19 -8.15 -1.34 -14.04
N ILE A 20 -7.19 -2.22 -13.74
CA ILE A 20 -5.94 -1.80 -13.08
C ILE A 20 -5.20 -0.86 -14.02
N ILE A 21 -4.89 0.35 -13.56
CA ILE A 21 -4.19 1.36 -14.35
C ILE A 21 -2.86 1.76 -13.71
N LEU A 22 -1.94 2.20 -14.54
CA LEU A 22 -0.68 2.81 -14.11
C LEU A 22 -0.89 4.28 -13.76
N GLY A 23 -0.07 4.81 -12.89
CA GLY A 23 -0.09 6.22 -12.54
C GLY A 23 0.47 7.13 -13.64
N ALA A 24 0.92 8.31 -13.26
CA ALA A 24 1.46 9.32 -14.17
C ALA A 24 2.88 9.71 -13.78
N SER A 25 3.73 9.95 -14.78
CA SER A 25 5.05 10.55 -14.58
C SER A 25 4.90 12.02 -14.22
N VAL A 26 5.83 12.55 -13.44
CA VAL A 26 5.93 13.94 -13.03
C VAL A 26 7.24 14.52 -13.53
N SER A 27 7.23 15.76 -13.98
CA SER A 27 8.41 16.55 -14.29
C SER A 27 8.77 17.48 -13.13
N PRO A 28 10.01 17.94 -12.99
CA PRO A 28 10.38 18.89 -11.93
C PRO A 28 9.52 20.16 -11.90
N SER A 29 9.03 20.62 -13.06
CA SER A 29 8.14 21.77 -13.19
C SER A 29 6.70 21.54 -12.72
N ASP A 30 6.30 20.29 -12.49
CA ASP A 30 4.95 19.94 -12.04
C ASP A 30 4.82 19.97 -10.51
N TYR A 31 5.95 20.05 -9.79
CA TYR A 31 5.94 20.19 -8.34
C TYR A 31 5.62 21.63 -7.95
N ASP A 32 4.80 21.80 -6.90
CA ASP A 32 4.37 23.09 -6.39
C ASP A 32 3.96 22.91 -4.92
N GLU A 33 4.67 23.57 -4.00
CA GLU A 33 4.40 23.45 -2.57
C GLU A 33 3.03 24.03 -2.17
N ASP A 34 2.49 24.93 -2.97
CA ASP A 34 1.16 25.52 -2.79
C ASP A 34 0.02 24.70 -3.41
N GLY A 35 0.33 23.59 -4.08
CA GLY A 35 -0.64 22.70 -4.68
C GLY A 35 -1.46 21.92 -3.65
N ASN A 36 -2.55 21.30 -4.12
CA ASN A 36 -3.47 20.54 -3.26
C ASN A 36 -3.28 19.02 -3.30
N TYR A 37 -2.48 18.49 -4.21
CA TYR A 37 -2.37 17.05 -4.43
C TYR A 37 -1.02 16.48 -4.01
N ARG A 38 -1.05 15.42 -3.20
CA ARG A 38 0.13 14.63 -2.84
C ARG A 38 0.53 13.69 -3.96
N TYR A 39 1.84 13.63 -4.25
CA TYR A 39 2.38 12.71 -5.25
C TYR A 39 2.79 11.38 -4.61
N ILE A 40 2.00 10.33 -4.88
CA ILE A 40 2.18 9.02 -4.28
C ILE A 40 3.21 8.24 -5.09
N SER A 41 4.44 8.25 -4.62
CA SER A 41 5.57 7.53 -5.21
C SER A 41 5.88 6.22 -4.48
N MET A 42 6.77 5.41 -5.03
CA MET A 42 7.24 4.21 -4.34
C MET A 42 8.01 4.54 -3.04
N ALA A 43 8.66 5.71 -3.00
CA ALA A 43 9.39 6.17 -1.82
C ALA A 43 8.45 6.56 -0.66
N THR A 44 7.22 6.93 -0.96
CA THR A 44 6.18 7.26 0.04
C THR A 44 5.42 6.04 0.55
N ILE A 45 5.69 4.84 0.03
CA ILE A 45 5.15 3.59 0.58
C ILE A 45 6.17 3.01 1.57
N LYS A 46 6.01 3.35 2.84
CA LYS A 46 6.89 2.91 3.93
C LYS A 46 6.14 1.97 4.86
N SER A 47 6.76 0.87 5.24
CA SER A 47 6.15 -0.10 6.17
C SER A 47 4.72 -0.51 5.80
N TRP A 48 4.46 -0.64 4.50
CA TRP A 48 3.16 -1.00 3.92
C TRP A 48 2.06 0.08 4.06
N LYS A 49 2.42 1.30 4.44
CA LYS A 49 1.51 2.44 4.55
C LYS A 49 1.96 3.57 3.64
N PHE A 50 1.02 4.44 3.30
CA PHE A 50 1.36 5.70 2.65
C PHE A 50 1.85 6.70 3.70
N ASP A 51 3.06 7.23 3.48
CA ASP A 51 3.67 8.27 4.30
C ASP A 51 3.35 9.65 3.70
N PHE A 52 2.35 10.30 4.25
CA PHE A 52 1.87 11.60 3.81
C PHE A 52 2.92 12.71 3.93
N ASP A 53 3.68 12.70 5.02
CA ASP A 53 4.62 13.77 5.36
C ASP A 53 5.81 13.80 4.40
N SER A 54 6.17 12.64 3.86
CA SER A 54 7.25 12.52 2.88
C SER A 54 6.81 12.68 1.43
N ALA A 55 5.53 12.87 1.16
CA ALA A 55 5.00 13.00 -0.19
C ALA A 55 5.15 14.43 -0.70
N ASN A 56 5.80 14.59 -1.85
CA ASN A 56 5.86 15.87 -2.54
C ASN A 56 4.45 16.32 -2.96
N ILE A 57 4.28 17.62 -3.13
CA ILE A 57 3.04 18.22 -3.62
C ILE A 57 3.21 18.56 -5.10
N VAL A 58 2.16 18.40 -5.87
CA VAL A 58 2.10 18.75 -7.29
C VAL A 58 1.10 19.86 -7.55
N SER A 59 1.34 20.63 -8.61
CA SER A 59 0.49 21.75 -9.00
C SER A 59 -0.94 21.31 -9.34
N ASP A 60 -1.90 22.19 -9.12
CA ASP A 60 -3.29 21.95 -9.47
C ASP A 60 -3.47 21.76 -10.98
N VAL A 61 -2.70 22.47 -11.81
CA VAL A 61 -2.71 22.33 -13.28
C VAL A 61 -2.29 20.91 -13.68
N TYR A 62 -1.22 20.37 -13.07
CA TYR A 62 -0.81 18.99 -13.30
C TYR A 62 -1.90 18.02 -12.86
N SER A 63 -2.45 18.20 -11.67
CA SER A 63 -3.45 17.29 -11.09
C SER A 63 -4.74 17.26 -11.91
N GLU A 64 -5.20 18.39 -12.41
CA GLU A 64 -6.35 18.47 -13.33
C GLU A 64 -6.10 17.71 -14.64
N SER A 65 -4.91 17.89 -15.22
CA SER A 65 -4.49 17.17 -16.44
C SER A 65 -4.40 15.65 -16.25
N LYS A 66 -4.25 15.18 -15.00
CA LYS A 66 -4.10 13.76 -14.60
C LYS A 66 -5.26 13.27 -13.74
N SER A 67 -6.45 13.87 -13.83
CA SER A 67 -7.60 13.55 -13.00
C SER A 67 -7.97 12.04 -12.95
N ALA A 68 -7.76 11.31 -14.05
CA ALA A 68 -7.93 9.85 -14.07
C ALA A 68 -6.92 9.07 -13.20
N LYS A 69 -5.84 9.71 -12.75
CA LYS A 69 -4.78 9.14 -11.92
C LYS A 69 -4.88 9.53 -10.45
N THR A 70 -6.00 10.08 -10.03
CA THR A 70 -6.27 10.38 -8.63
C THR A 70 -6.63 9.12 -7.85
N VAL A 71 -6.37 9.15 -6.54
CA VAL A 71 -6.79 8.11 -5.61
C VAL A 71 -8.04 8.53 -4.85
N LYS A 72 -8.70 7.55 -4.27
CA LYS A 72 -9.77 7.72 -3.28
C LYS A 72 -9.63 6.66 -2.20
N LYS A 73 -10.36 6.83 -1.11
CA LYS A 73 -10.45 5.83 -0.06
C LYS A 73 -10.70 4.44 -0.65
N ASP A 74 -10.10 3.43 -0.04
CA ASP A 74 -10.16 2.02 -0.41
C ASP A 74 -9.40 1.64 -1.69
N ASP A 75 -8.71 2.58 -2.34
CA ASP A 75 -7.78 2.24 -3.40
C ASP A 75 -6.54 1.55 -2.83
N ILE A 76 -6.10 0.48 -3.48
CA ILE A 76 -4.82 -0.17 -3.17
C ILE A 76 -3.80 0.25 -4.21
N ILE A 77 -2.71 0.84 -3.76
CA ILE A 77 -1.58 1.22 -4.60
C ILE A 77 -0.49 0.16 -4.47
N LEU A 78 -0.16 -0.47 -5.59
CA LEU A 78 0.88 -1.51 -5.66
C LEU A 78 2.06 -1.02 -6.47
N ALA A 79 3.26 -1.07 -5.88
CA ALA A 79 4.51 -0.78 -6.57
C ALA A 79 4.81 -1.88 -7.61
N ARG A 80 4.97 -1.46 -8.87
CA ARG A 80 5.16 -2.38 -10.00
C ARG A 80 6.58 -2.47 -10.49
N SER A 81 7.49 -1.66 -9.98
CA SER A 81 8.86 -1.54 -10.48
C SER A 81 9.88 -1.41 -9.35
N GLY A 82 11.13 -1.70 -9.69
CA GLY A 82 12.29 -1.57 -8.81
C GLY A 82 12.54 -2.81 -7.93
N GLU A 83 13.80 -3.22 -7.82
CA GLU A 83 14.21 -4.47 -7.16
C GLU A 83 13.76 -4.55 -5.69
N CYS A 84 13.88 -3.43 -4.94
CA CYS A 84 13.55 -3.39 -3.52
C CYS A 84 12.12 -2.88 -3.22
N THR A 85 11.39 -2.44 -4.24
CA THR A 85 10.08 -1.79 -4.06
C THR A 85 8.93 -2.56 -4.68
N ILE A 86 9.19 -3.34 -5.73
CA ILE A 86 8.17 -4.12 -6.43
C ILE A 86 7.39 -5.00 -5.45
N GLY A 87 6.07 -5.00 -5.56
CA GLY A 87 5.19 -5.76 -4.68
C GLY A 87 4.77 -5.02 -3.41
N LYS A 88 5.42 -3.92 -3.02
CA LYS A 88 4.95 -3.12 -1.88
C LYS A 88 3.56 -2.56 -2.17
N VAL A 89 2.71 -2.57 -1.15
CA VAL A 89 1.35 -2.05 -1.25
C VAL A 89 1.06 -1.04 -0.15
N ALA A 90 0.21 -0.08 -0.46
CA ALA A 90 -0.43 0.81 0.52
C ALA A 90 -1.93 0.85 0.24
N LEU A 91 -2.72 0.90 1.30
CA LEU A 91 -4.16 1.19 1.26
C LEU A 91 -4.36 2.69 1.46
N ILE A 92 -5.23 3.28 0.69
CA ILE A 92 -5.67 4.67 0.90
C ILE A 92 -6.81 4.64 1.91
N GLU A 93 -6.51 5.02 3.15
CA GLU A 93 -7.44 4.98 4.29
C GLU A 93 -8.20 6.30 4.47
N ASP A 94 -7.58 7.42 4.06
CA ASP A 94 -8.12 8.77 4.21
C ASP A 94 -9.08 9.11 3.06
N GLU A 95 -10.30 9.50 3.39
CA GLU A 95 -11.35 9.89 2.43
C GLU A 95 -11.05 11.25 1.78
N ASP A 96 -10.38 12.14 2.51
CA ASP A 96 -10.07 13.51 2.09
C ASP A 96 -8.73 13.61 1.33
N LEU A 97 -7.99 12.50 1.22
CA LEU A 97 -6.71 12.49 0.53
C LEU A 97 -6.85 12.86 -0.95
N LYS A 98 -6.31 14.00 -1.30
CA LYS A 98 -6.05 14.38 -2.69
C LYS A 98 -4.67 13.85 -3.10
N GLY A 99 -4.64 12.78 -3.88
CA GLY A 99 -3.39 12.13 -4.29
C GLY A 99 -3.38 11.74 -5.75
N ILE A 100 -2.22 11.79 -6.38
CA ILE A 100 -1.92 11.28 -7.72
C ILE A 100 -0.81 10.26 -7.59
N PHE A 101 -0.99 9.06 -8.15
CA PHE A 101 0.00 8.00 -8.05
C PHE A 101 0.91 7.94 -9.27
N VAL A 102 2.19 7.56 -8.99
CA VAL A 102 3.27 7.52 -9.98
C VAL A 102 3.12 6.38 -10.98
N ASP A 103 3.69 6.51 -12.18
CA ASP A 103 3.69 5.49 -13.24
C ASP A 103 4.43 4.19 -12.89
N PHE A 104 5.29 4.22 -11.87
CA PHE A 104 5.93 3.02 -11.27
C PHE A 104 5.04 2.29 -10.26
N THR A 105 3.79 2.73 -10.10
CA THR A 105 2.77 2.06 -9.31
C THR A 105 1.52 1.80 -10.14
N MET A 106 0.66 0.93 -9.63
CA MET A 106 -0.65 0.67 -10.21
C MET A 106 -1.73 0.78 -9.13
N ARG A 107 -2.90 1.27 -9.53
CA ARG A 107 -4.09 1.35 -8.68
C ARG A 107 -4.98 0.15 -8.93
N ILE A 108 -5.35 -0.52 -7.83
CA ILE A 108 -6.31 -1.62 -7.79
C ILE A 108 -7.51 -1.13 -7.00
N ARG A 109 -8.68 -1.11 -7.63
CA ARG A 109 -9.95 -0.71 -7.04
C ARG A 109 -10.91 -1.87 -7.10
N LEU A 110 -11.38 -2.29 -5.94
CA LEU A 110 -12.19 -3.49 -5.81
C LEU A 110 -13.68 -3.13 -5.63
N LYS A 111 -14.54 -4.08 -5.96
CA LYS A 111 -15.98 -4.11 -5.66
C LYS A 111 -16.36 -5.51 -5.19
N ASP A 112 -17.40 -5.59 -4.36
CA ASP A 112 -17.90 -6.86 -3.80
C ASP A 112 -16.81 -7.67 -3.07
N TYR A 113 -15.80 -6.98 -2.55
CA TYR A 113 -14.66 -7.52 -1.83
C TYR A 113 -14.11 -6.48 -0.87
N ASN A 114 -13.77 -6.86 0.35
CA ASN A 114 -13.24 -5.92 1.34
C ASN A 114 -11.82 -5.47 0.92
N PRO A 115 -11.58 -4.18 0.67
CA PRO A 115 -10.29 -3.68 0.18
C PRO A 115 -9.18 -3.83 1.22
N GLU A 116 -9.49 -3.72 2.49
CA GLU A 116 -8.51 -3.88 3.56
C GLU A 116 -8.10 -5.34 3.72
N PHE A 117 -9.03 -6.29 3.59
CA PHE A 117 -8.70 -7.71 3.53
C PHE A 117 -7.79 -8.03 2.34
N ALA A 118 -8.09 -7.46 1.15
CA ALA A 118 -7.22 -7.60 -0.01
C ALA A 118 -5.83 -6.99 0.23
N TYR A 119 -5.75 -5.83 0.88
CA TYR A 119 -4.50 -5.20 1.25
C TYR A 119 -3.66 -6.10 2.16
N TYR A 120 -4.22 -6.72 3.20
CA TYR A 120 -3.51 -7.68 4.03
C TYR A 120 -3.10 -8.93 3.26
N TYR A 121 -3.98 -9.44 2.40
CA TYR A 121 -3.65 -10.57 1.53
C TYR A 121 -2.47 -10.27 0.59
N PHE A 122 -2.41 -9.07 0.01
CA PHE A 122 -1.30 -8.67 -0.88
C PHE A 122 0.05 -8.56 -0.14
N ARG A 123 0.04 -8.43 1.17
CA ARG A 123 1.25 -8.44 2.02
C ARG A 123 1.73 -9.84 2.38
N THR A 124 0.93 -10.86 2.14
CA THR A 124 1.31 -12.25 2.48
C THR A 124 2.50 -12.74 1.66
N THR A 125 3.29 -13.62 2.26
CA THR A 125 4.40 -14.30 1.57
C THR A 125 3.93 -14.96 0.27
N TYR A 126 2.71 -15.49 0.25
CA TYR A 126 2.15 -16.11 -0.95
C TYR A 126 1.97 -15.11 -2.11
N PHE A 127 1.34 -13.96 -1.85
CA PHE A 127 1.15 -12.94 -2.89
C PHE A 127 2.49 -12.36 -3.35
N GLN A 128 3.39 -12.07 -2.41
CA GLN A 128 4.73 -11.57 -2.72
C GLN A 128 5.55 -12.58 -3.53
N TYR A 129 5.36 -13.87 -3.29
CA TYR A 129 5.97 -14.91 -4.12
C TYR A 129 5.41 -14.91 -5.55
N LEU A 130 4.10 -14.65 -5.75
CA LEU A 130 3.55 -14.48 -7.09
C LEU A 130 4.16 -13.28 -7.81
N ILE A 131 4.35 -12.15 -7.12
CA ILE A 131 5.06 -11.00 -7.68
C ILE A 131 6.46 -11.44 -8.14
N GLU A 132 7.21 -12.16 -7.29
CA GLU A 132 8.57 -12.60 -7.57
C GLU A 132 8.66 -13.50 -8.80
N ILE A 133 7.74 -14.46 -8.97
CA ILE A 133 7.77 -15.39 -10.12
C ILE A 133 7.35 -14.73 -11.42
N TYR A 134 6.44 -13.75 -11.36
CA TYR A 134 5.86 -13.16 -12.56
C TYR A 134 6.45 -11.80 -12.94
N LYS A 135 7.32 -11.21 -12.10
CA LYS A 135 8.08 -10.01 -12.47
C LYS A 135 9.01 -10.33 -13.65
N LYS A 136 9.32 -9.30 -14.44
CA LYS A 136 10.23 -9.40 -15.59
C LYS A 136 11.29 -8.31 -15.50
N GLY A 137 12.48 -8.59 -16.01
CA GLY A 137 13.63 -7.70 -15.99
C GLY A 137 14.62 -8.07 -14.91
N LEU A 138 15.66 -7.24 -14.75
CA LEU A 138 16.75 -7.43 -13.80
C LEU A 138 17.04 -6.13 -13.05
N GLY A 139 17.40 -6.23 -11.78
CA GLY A 139 17.75 -5.10 -10.93
C GLY A 139 16.65 -4.05 -10.91
N ASN A 140 17.02 -2.78 -11.01
CA ASN A 140 16.07 -1.66 -10.98
C ASN A 140 15.09 -1.61 -12.16
N ASN A 141 15.37 -2.35 -13.25
CA ASN A 141 14.47 -2.48 -14.41
C ASN A 141 13.46 -3.63 -14.26
N THR A 142 13.34 -4.20 -13.07
CA THR A 142 12.35 -5.23 -12.78
C THR A 142 10.95 -4.63 -12.74
N ASN A 143 10.01 -5.27 -13.44
CA ASN A 143 8.63 -4.78 -13.56
C ASN A 143 7.61 -5.92 -13.50
N ILE A 144 6.41 -5.62 -12.97
CA ILE A 144 5.21 -6.42 -13.14
C ILE A 144 4.11 -5.58 -13.79
N PHE A 145 3.23 -6.23 -14.56
CA PHE A 145 2.24 -5.54 -15.37
C PHE A 145 0.80 -5.78 -14.89
N PRO A 146 -0.12 -4.81 -15.05
CA PRO A 146 -1.52 -4.94 -14.68
C PRO A 146 -2.20 -6.20 -15.24
N ILE A 147 -1.89 -6.55 -16.47
CA ILE A 147 -2.45 -7.73 -17.14
C ILE A 147 -2.07 -9.05 -16.43
N VAL A 148 -0.93 -9.07 -15.75
CA VAL A 148 -0.46 -10.22 -14.97
C VAL A 148 -1.09 -10.22 -13.59
N VAL A 149 -1.05 -9.09 -12.88
CA VAL A 149 -1.58 -8.96 -11.52
C VAL A 149 -3.07 -9.27 -11.46
N ARG A 150 -3.86 -8.84 -12.44
CA ARG A 150 -5.30 -9.14 -12.52
C ARG A 150 -5.63 -10.64 -12.56
N GLU A 151 -4.69 -11.47 -13.00
CA GLU A 151 -4.85 -12.94 -13.09
C GLU A 151 -4.39 -13.66 -11.81
N PHE A 152 -3.86 -12.95 -10.82
CA PHE A 152 -3.49 -13.59 -9.56
C PHE A 152 -4.72 -14.11 -8.82
N PRO A 153 -4.59 -15.28 -8.15
CA PRO A 153 -5.68 -15.84 -7.37
C PRO A 153 -6.06 -14.88 -6.21
N LEU A 154 -7.34 -14.84 -5.91
CA LEU A 154 -7.87 -14.12 -4.77
C LEU A 154 -8.70 -15.07 -3.91
N ILE A 155 -8.62 -14.92 -2.59
CA ILE A 155 -9.34 -15.79 -1.63
C ILE A 155 -10.85 -15.57 -1.80
N ASP A 156 -11.58 -16.64 -2.11
CA ASP A 156 -13.03 -16.57 -2.36
C ASP A 156 -13.79 -16.96 -1.09
N ILE A 157 -13.92 -16.02 -0.16
CA ILE A 157 -14.73 -16.13 1.05
C ILE A 157 -15.75 -15.00 1.13
N PRO A 158 -16.90 -15.20 1.81
CA PRO A 158 -17.92 -14.15 1.94
C PRO A 158 -17.37 -12.87 2.58
N VAL A 159 -17.93 -11.71 2.21
CA VAL A 159 -17.46 -10.39 2.70
C VAL A 159 -17.51 -10.31 4.22
N TYR A 160 -18.56 -10.83 4.87
CA TYR A 160 -18.64 -10.83 6.33
C TYR A 160 -17.49 -11.59 7.01
N GLU A 161 -16.97 -12.64 6.36
CA GLU A 161 -15.79 -13.38 6.85
C GLU A 161 -14.50 -12.60 6.64
N GLN A 162 -14.38 -11.87 5.52
CA GLN A 162 -13.28 -10.95 5.28
C GLN A 162 -13.25 -9.86 6.37
N GLU A 163 -14.40 -9.27 6.69
CA GLU A 163 -14.54 -8.25 7.74
C GLU A 163 -14.18 -8.80 9.13
N ARG A 164 -14.60 -10.03 9.45
CA ARG A 164 -14.24 -10.69 10.71
C ARG A 164 -12.72 -10.86 10.84
N ILE A 165 -12.07 -11.31 9.77
CA ILE A 165 -10.60 -11.48 9.75
C ILE A 165 -9.89 -10.14 9.91
N VAL A 166 -10.35 -9.08 9.23
CA VAL A 166 -9.82 -7.73 9.37
C VAL A 166 -9.94 -7.23 10.81
N ALA A 167 -11.09 -7.45 11.45
CA ALA A 167 -11.30 -7.07 12.84
C ALA A 167 -10.32 -7.81 13.80
N GLU A 168 -10.05 -9.09 13.55
CA GLU A 168 -9.05 -9.86 14.30
C GLU A 168 -7.63 -9.29 14.10
N ILE A 169 -7.26 -8.94 12.86
CA ILE A 169 -5.98 -8.31 12.56
C ILE A 169 -5.84 -6.98 13.31
N HIS A 170 -6.89 -6.13 13.30
CA HIS A 170 -6.89 -4.86 14.04
C HIS A 170 -6.71 -5.07 15.55
N ALA A 171 -7.34 -6.08 16.12
CA ALA A 171 -7.17 -6.40 17.53
C ALA A 171 -5.70 -6.75 17.87
N GLU A 172 -5.03 -7.50 17.00
CA GLU A 172 -3.61 -7.82 17.19
C GLU A 172 -2.69 -6.61 16.97
N ILE A 173 -2.98 -5.75 15.98
CA ILE A 173 -2.25 -4.50 15.76
C ILE A 173 -2.38 -3.59 16.99
N ASN A 174 -3.57 -3.43 17.54
CA ASN A 174 -3.80 -2.62 18.74
C ASN A 174 -3.02 -3.16 19.96
N LYS A 175 -2.91 -4.48 20.12
CA LYS A 175 -2.07 -5.08 21.15
C LYS A 175 -0.59 -4.76 20.92
N GLN A 176 -0.13 -4.86 19.67
CA GLN A 176 1.25 -4.53 19.33
C GLN A 176 1.58 -3.05 19.62
N GLU A 177 0.67 -2.14 19.33
CA GLU A 177 0.85 -0.70 19.60
C GLU A 177 0.93 -0.42 21.09
N LYS A 178 0.06 -1.05 21.91
CA LYS A 178 0.14 -0.93 23.37
C LYS A 178 1.46 -1.45 23.93
N LEU A 179 1.97 -2.57 23.39
CA LEU A 179 3.26 -3.10 23.80
C LEU A 179 4.43 -2.16 23.43
N LYS A 180 4.38 -1.57 22.24
CA LYS A 180 5.39 -0.57 21.81
C LYS A 180 5.37 0.67 22.72
N ALA A 181 4.20 1.18 23.06
CA ALA A 181 4.07 2.30 24.00
C ALA A 181 4.68 1.95 25.37
N GLY A 182 4.36 0.77 25.90
CA GLY A 182 4.94 0.30 27.16
C GLY A 182 6.48 0.17 27.13
N ILE A 183 7.04 -0.28 26.00
CA ILE A 183 8.52 -0.33 25.82
C ILE A 183 9.10 1.09 25.83
N SER A 184 8.45 2.05 25.16
CA SER A 184 8.89 3.45 25.15
C SER A 184 8.87 4.07 26.55
N ASP A 185 7.82 3.80 27.33
CA ASP A 185 7.71 4.28 28.72
C ASP A 185 8.84 3.72 29.60
N ILE A 186 9.14 2.43 29.48
CA ILE A 186 10.25 1.80 30.20
C ILE A 186 11.58 2.41 29.78
N GLN A 187 11.79 2.68 28.50
CA GLN A 187 13.01 3.32 28.01
C GLN A 187 13.20 4.70 28.62
N GLN A 188 12.16 5.52 28.69
CA GLN A 188 12.20 6.84 29.34
C GLN A 188 12.54 6.74 30.84
N GLN A 189 11.99 5.73 31.54
CA GLN A 189 12.32 5.51 32.95
C GLN A 189 13.79 5.11 33.14
N ILE A 190 14.36 4.31 32.25
CA ILE A 190 15.80 3.97 32.27
C ILE A 190 16.65 5.22 32.07
N ASP A 191 16.30 6.04 31.08
CA ASP A 191 17.02 7.29 30.77
C ASP A 191 16.96 8.24 32.00
N GLN A 192 15.80 8.39 32.64
CA GLN A 192 15.64 9.20 33.85
C GLN A 192 16.51 8.72 35.01
N ILE A 193 16.62 7.41 35.26
CA ILE A 193 17.48 6.87 36.30
C ILE A 193 18.95 7.25 36.06
N VAL A 194 19.39 7.22 34.81
CA VAL A 194 20.76 7.62 34.44
C VAL A 194 20.98 9.11 34.67
N GLU A 195 20.02 9.96 34.24
CA GLU A 195 20.09 11.41 34.42
C GLU A 195 20.11 11.80 35.91
N ASP A 196 19.30 11.15 36.73
CA ASP A 196 19.27 11.37 38.19
C ASP A 196 20.60 11.02 38.85
N CYS A 197 21.30 10.00 38.36
CA CYS A 197 22.63 9.63 38.85
C CYS A 197 23.73 10.62 38.48
N ILE A 198 23.60 11.33 37.37
CA ILE A 198 24.58 12.32 36.87
C ILE A 198 24.38 13.66 37.57
N SER A 199 23.17 13.92 38.04
CA SER A 199 22.78 15.21 38.66
C SER A 199 23.07 15.31 40.15
N GLN A 200 23.59 14.24 40.74
CA GLN A 200 24.08 14.17 42.14
C GLN A 200 25.59 14.40 42.19
#